data_004ce270d4c3b714b3f0a7252c031252
#
_entry.id   004ce270d4c3b714b3f0a7252c031252
#
_cell.length_a   1.000
_cell.length_b   1.000
_cell.length_c   1.000
_cell.angle_alpha   90.00
_cell.angle_beta   90.00
_cell.angle_gamma   90.00
#
_symmetry.space_group_name_H-M   'P 1'
#
loop_
_entity.id
_entity.type
_entity.pdbx_description
1 polymer ?
#
loop_
_entity_poly.entity_id
_entity_poly.type
_entity_poly.pdbx_seq_one_letter_code
_entity_poly.pdbx_strand_id
1 'polypeptide(L)'
;MHKVEKLPWKFGYPEKTGLYDPAQEKDSCGVGFVANIKGKPSHQIMLDAYHLNSRMDHRGGCGFEANTGDGAGILMATPHSFFHKIARQELGAELPPAGQYAVGNIFLPQIEAERETCKRVIDQIVAEEGQVLIGWREVPVDPESADVGPAARMAQPHIAQLFIAAAEGLEHEQFERKLYVIRKRFTHCLRNDASLLEAKQLFA
;
A
#
# COMPACT_ATOMS: atom_id res chain seq x y z
N MET A 1 9.62 27.60 -16.64
CA MET A 1 10.05 26.52 -17.55
C MET A 1 11.46 26.14 -17.17
N HIS A 2 11.64 25.12 -16.34
CA HIS A 2 12.97 24.57 -16.05
C HIS A 2 13.42 23.78 -17.26
N LYS A 3 14.55 24.22 -17.89
CA LYS A 3 15.25 23.38 -18.85
C LYS A 3 15.80 22.19 -18.08
N VAL A 4 15.26 21.01 -18.33
CA VAL A 4 15.88 19.76 -17.92
C VAL A 4 17.19 19.66 -18.69
N GLU A 5 18.33 19.82 -17.98
CA GLU A 5 19.62 19.53 -18.56
C GLU A 5 19.63 18.07 -19.01
N LYS A 6 19.94 17.87 -20.29
CA LYS A 6 20.09 16.52 -20.85
C LYS A 6 21.24 15.85 -20.12
N LEU A 7 20.91 14.85 -19.28
CA LEU A 7 21.92 13.95 -18.73
C LEU A 7 22.70 13.32 -19.90
N PRO A 8 24.01 13.20 -19.81
CA PRO A 8 24.82 12.62 -20.85
C PRO A 8 24.68 11.10 -20.88
N TRP A 9 23.54 10.61 -21.35
CA TRP A 9 23.36 9.20 -21.62
C TRP A 9 24.23 8.79 -22.80
N LYS A 10 24.97 7.72 -22.64
CA LYS A 10 25.88 7.18 -23.64
C LYS A 10 25.19 6.88 -25.00
N PHE A 11 23.86 6.83 -24.99
CA PHE A 11 23.02 6.49 -26.14
C PHE A 11 21.84 7.44 -26.40
N GLY A 12 21.73 8.58 -25.78
CA GLY A 12 20.64 9.55 -26.00
C GLY A 12 19.23 8.92 -26.16
N TYR A 13 18.21 9.70 -25.98
CA TYR A 13 16.86 9.24 -26.33
C TYR A 13 16.72 9.16 -27.85
N PRO A 14 15.96 8.17 -28.38
CA PRO A 14 15.60 8.17 -29.79
C PRO A 14 14.94 9.49 -30.21
N GLU A 15 15.10 9.87 -31.48
CA GLU A 15 14.38 11.01 -32.00
C GLU A 15 12.86 10.76 -31.98
N LYS A 16 12.10 11.86 -31.86
CA LYS A 16 10.65 11.80 -31.92
C LYS A 16 10.19 11.18 -33.23
N THR A 17 9.50 10.04 -33.13
CA THR A 17 8.96 9.29 -34.28
C THR A 17 7.59 8.73 -33.99
N GLY A 18 6.62 8.95 -34.86
CA GLY A 18 5.26 8.45 -34.68
C GLY A 18 4.64 8.93 -33.37
N LEU A 19 4.24 7.99 -32.52
CA LEU A 19 3.64 8.29 -31.21
C LEU A 19 4.69 8.46 -30.10
N TYR A 20 5.95 8.17 -30.34
CA TYR A 20 7.02 8.35 -29.37
C TYR A 20 7.47 9.81 -29.32
N ASP A 21 7.44 10.38 -28.14
CA ASP A 21 7.95 11.73 -27.87
C ASP A 21 8.88 11.69 -26.64
N PRO A 22 10.20 11.93 -26.81
CA PRO A 22 11.14 11.90 -25.71
C PRO A 22 10.86 12.94 -24.62
N ALA A 23 10.04 13.98 -24.90
CA ALA A 23 9.61 14.92 -23.88
C ALA A 23 8.59 14.32 -22.91
N GLN A 24 8.01 13.18 -23.24
CA GLN A 24 7.08 12.42 -22.38
C GLN A 24 7.76 11.28 -21.62
N GLU A 25 9.05 11.05 -21.86
CA GLU A 25 9.83 10.08 -21.09
C GLU A 25 9.80 10.46 -19.61
N LYS A 26 9.45 9.47 -18.81
CA LYS A 26 9.43 9.53 -17.35
C LYS A 26 10.21 8.34 -16.80
N ASP A 27 10.60 8.43 -15.54
CA ASP A 27 11.21 7.31 -14.86
C ASP A 27 10.31 6.09 -14.99
N SER A 28 10.89 4.97 -15.42
CA SER A 28 10.15 3.75 -15.68
C SER A 28 10.33 2.75 -14.55
N CYS A 29 9.19 2.22 -14.06
CA CYS A 29 9.19 1.14 -13.08
C CYS A 29 9.63 -0.18 -13.73
N GLY A 30 10.28 -1.04 -12.94
CA GLY A 30 10.44 -2.46 -13.27
C GLY A 30 9.21 -3.24 -12.84
N VAL A 31 8.66 -4.07 -13.72
CA VAL A 31 7.53 -4.94 -13.42
C VAL A 31 7.85 -6.36 -13.87
N GLY A 32 7.52 -7.34 -13.05
CA GLY A 32 7.62 -8.74 -13.41
C GLY A 32 6.48 -9.54 -12.77
N PHE A 33 6.25 -10.74 -13.23
CA PHE A 33 5.26 -11.63 -12.65
C PHE A 33 5.76 -13.08 -12.60
N VAL A 34 5.28 -13.81 -11.60
CA VAL A 34 5.48 -15.25 -11.46
C VAL A 34 4.11 -15.88 -11.25
N ALA A 35 3.79 -16.91 -12.02
CA ALA A 35 2.51 -17.57 -11.96
C ALA A 35 2.63 -19.09 -12.06
N ASN A 36 1.76 -19.81 -11.35
CA ASN A 36 1.55 -21.23 -11.55
C ASN A 36 0.40 -21.42 -12.55
N ILE A 37 0.69 -22.02 -13.71
CA ILE A 37 -0.29 -22.23 -14.79
C ILE A 37 -1.51 -23.04 -14.31
N LYS A 38 -1.32 -23.92 -13.31
CA LYS A 38 -2.41 -24.75 -12.74
C LYS A 38 -3.14 -24.06 -11.56
N GLY A 39 -2.83 -22.79 -11.27
CA GLY A 39 -3.44 -22.04 -10.18
C GLY A 39 -3.13 -22.57 -8.76
N LYS A 40 -2.09 -23.38 -8.61
CA LYS A 40 -1.71 -23.92 -7.29
C LYS A 40 -0.89 -22.88 -6.52
N PRO A 41 -1.38 -22.39 -5.38
CA PRO A 41 -0.61 -21.48 -4.53
C PRO A 41 0.58 -22.21 -3.91
N SER A 42 1.72 -21.52 -3.80
CA SER A 42 2.88 -22.04 -3.10
C SER A 42 3.76 -20.91 -2.53
N HIS A 43 4.44 -21.18 -1.45
CA HIS A 43 5.42 -20.24 -0.89
C HIS A 43 6.61 -20.02 -1.85
N GLN A 44 6.93 -20.99 -2.69
CA GLN A 44 8.00 -20.85 -3.68
C GLN A 44 7.73 -19.71 -4.66
N ILE A 45 6.47 -19.52 -5.09
CA ILE A 45 6.09 -18.38 -5.95
C ILE A 45 6.39 -17.05 -5.26
N MET A 46 6.19 -16.97 -3.96
CA MET A 46 6.52 -15.77 -3.18
C MET A 46 8.03 -15.52 -3.13
N LEU A 47 8.82 -16.57 -2.93
CA LEU A 47 10.28 -16.47 -2.94
C LEU A 47 10.80 -16.06 -4.33
N ASP A 48 10.23 -16.63 -5.38
CA ASP A 48 10.59 -16.30 -6.76
C ASP A 48 10.24 -14.83 -7.09
N ALA A 49 9.07 -14.36 -6.64
CA ALA A 49 8.67 -12.97 -6.78
C ALA A 49 9.58 -12.02 -5.98
N TYR A 50 9.98 -12.40 -4.77
CA TYR A 50 10.95 -11.65 -3.98
C TYR A 50 12.31 -11.55 -4.68
N HIS A 51 12.82 -12.67 -5.20
CA HIS A 51 14.08 -12.67 -5.95
C HIS A 51 13.99 -11.85 -7.24
N LEU A 52 12.86 -11.91 -7.93
CA LEU A 52 12.61 -11.10 -9.10
C LEU A 52 12.64 -9.61 -8.74
N ASN A 53 11.94 -9.21 -7.69
CA ASN A 53 11.91 -7.83 -7.20
C ASN A 53 13.32 -7.34 -6.82
N SER A 54 14.07 -8.14 -6.05
CA SER A 54 15.45 -7.80 -5.64
C SER A 54 16.40 -7.64 -6.83
N ARG A 55 16.21 -8.39 -7.92
CA ARG A 55 17.01 -8.27 -9.14
C ARG A 55 16.65 -7.08 -10.03
N MET A 56 15.59 -6.36 -9.70
CA MET A 56 15.20 -5.13 -10.40
C MET A 56 15.85 -3.86 -9.84
N ASP A 57 16.81 -3.98 -8.95
CA ASP A 57 17.53 -2.86 -8.34
C ASP A 57 18.07 -1.87 -9.40
N HIS A 58 18.57 -2.37 -10.54
CA HIS A 58 19.01 -1.56 -11.66
C HIS A 58 17.90 -0.78 -12.38
N ARG A 59 16.64 -1.01 -12.02
CA ARG A 59 15.44 -0.29 -12.52
C ARG A 59 14.90 0.70 -11.49
N GLY A 60 15.45 0.71 -10.29
CA GLY A 60 15.13 1.67 -9.25
C GLY A 60 15.95 2.95 -9.36
N GLY A 61 15.45 4.02 -8.76
CA GLY A 61 16.17 5.26 -8.56
C GLY A 61 16.46 5.49 -7.08
N CYS A 62 17.55 6.20 -6.81
CA CYS A 62 17.82 6.75 -5.49
C CYS A 62 17.34 8.20 -5.47
N GLY A 63 16.73 8.61 -4.36
CA GLY A 63 16.36 9.99 -4.14
C GLY A 63 17.54 10.86 -3.68
N PHE A 64 17.24 11.85 -2.87
CA PHE A 64 18.23 12.73 -2.26
C PHE A 64 19.20 11.98 -1.32
N GLU A 65 18.75 10.91 -0.69
CA GLU A 65 19.54 10.06 0.20
C GLU A 65 19.89 8.75 -0.51
N ALA A 66 21.13 8.29 -0.39
CA ALA A 66 21.61 7.09 -1.08
C ALA A 66 20.88 5.80 -0.68
N ASN A 67 20.34 5.76 0.54
CA ASN A 67 19.60 4.64 1.12
C ASN A 67 18.08 4.84 1.11
N THR A 68 17.59 5.88 0.43
CA THR A 68 16.17 6.15 0.23
C THR A 68 15.90 6.16 -1.27
N GLY A 69 15.20 5.15 -1.74
CA GLY A 69 14.91 4.98 -3.16
C GLY A 69 13.42 4.91 -3.45
N ASP A 70 13.12 4.50 -4.68
CA ASP A 70 11.75 4.22 -5.11
C ASP A 70 11.15 3.06 -4.29
N GLY A 71 9.84 3.05 -4.19
CA GLY A 71 9.13 1.96 -3.54
C GLY A 71 9.26 0.64 -4.30
N ALA A 72 9.27 -0.46 -3.55
CA ALA A 72 9.25 -1.80 -4.09
C ALA A 72 8.12 -2.61 -3.42
N GLY A 73 7.52 -3.54 -4.13
CA GLY A 73 6.43 -4.32 -3.57
C GLY A 73 6.09 -5.57 -4.37
N ILE A 74 5.31 -6.42 -3.75
CA ILE A 74 4.79 -7.65 -4.35
C ILE A 74 3.28 -7.66 -4.20
N LEU A 75 2.56 -7.78 -5.32
CA LEU A 75 1.14 -8.03 -5.32
C LEU A 75 0.89 -9.55 -5.31
N MET A 76 0.14 -10.03 -4.35
CA MET A 76 -0.14 -11.45 -4.16
C MET A 76 -1.56 -11.68 -3.68
N ALA A 77 -2.03 -12.92 -3.77
CA ALA A 77 -3.28 -13.30 -3.12
C ALA A 77 -3.19 -13.12 -1.60
N THR A 78 -4.32 -12.77 -0.99
CA THR A 78 -4.41 -12.60 0.48
C THR A 78 -3.95 -13.88 1.20
N PRO A 79 -2.91 -13.81 2.04
CA PRO A 79 -2.36 -15.00 2.72
C PRO A 79 -3.26 -15.37 3.92
N HIS A 80 -4.37 -16.03 3.65
CA HIS A 80 -5.42 -16.32 4.63
C HIS A 80 -4.91 -17.01 5.89
N SER A 81 -4.09 -18.05 5.76
CA SER A 81 -3.56 -18.79 6.91
C SER A 81 -2.67 -17.92 7.82
N PHE A 82 -1.93 -16.99 7.24
CA PHE A 82 -1.13 -16.02 7.99
C PHE A 82 -2.04 -15.06 8.75
N PHE A 83 -2.99 -14.42 8.07
CA PHE A 83 -3.87 -13.45 8.71
C PHE A 83 -4.79 -14.10 9.75
N HIS A 84 -5.25 -15.32 9.52
CA HIS A 84 -6.04 -16.08 10.50
C HIS A 84 -5.25 -16.30 11.81
N LYS A 85 -3.97 -16.68 11.70
CA LYS A 85 -3.10 -16.82 12.86
C LYS A 85 -2.90 -15.47 13.59
N ILE A 86 -2.61 -14.41 12.83
CA ILE A 86 -2.39 -13.05 13.36
C ILE A 86 -3.65 -12.53 14.06
N ALA A 87 -4.83 -12.65 13.45
CA ALA A 87 -6.07 -12.18 14.04
C ALA A 87 -6.38 -12.87 15.38
N ARG A 88 -6.15 -14.18 15.46
CA ARG A 88 -6.29 -14.90 16.73
C ARG A 88 -5.31 -14.42 17.80
N GLN A 89 -4.05 -14.21 17.44
CA GLN A 89 -2.99 -13.89 18.39
C GLN A 89 -3.03 -12.43 18.86
N GLU A 90 -3.29 -11.51 17.95
CA GLU A 90 -3.15 -10.07 18.21
C GLU A 90 -4.49 -9.35 18.39
N LEU A 91 -5.57 -9.83 17.75
CA LEU A 91 -6.90 -9.23 17.85
C LEU A 91 -7.88 -10.06 18.70
N GLY A 92 -7.53 -11.29 19.05
CA GLY A 92 -8.44 -12.21 19.74
C GLY A 92 -9.68 -12.56 18.88
N ALA A 93 -9.59 -12.43 17.57
CA ALA A 93 -10.72 -12.59 16.65
C ALA A 93 -10.51 -13.76 15.69
N GLU A 94 -11.62 -14.40 15.31
CA GLU A 94 -11.65 -15.38 14.23
C GLU A 94 -12.00 -14.69 12.93
N LEU A 95 -11.21 -14.93 11.86
CA LEU A 95 -11.53 -14.41 10.55
C LEU A 95 -12.57 -15.26 9.84
N PRO A 96 -13.49 -14.64 9.09
CA PRO A 96 -14.33 -15.36 8.15
C PRO A 96 -13.52 -16.12 7.09
N PRO A 97 -14.13 -16.99 6.31
CA PRO A 97 -13.48 -17.64 5.17
C PRO A 97 -12.83 -16.63 4.22
N ALA A 98 -11.81 -17.07 3.48
CA ALA A 98 -11.16 -16.25 2.48
C ALA A 98 -12.17 -15.71 1.46
N GLY A 99 -12.07 -14.42 1.14
CA GLY A 99 -13.02 -13.70 0.29
C GLY A 99 -14.20 -13.05 1.02
N GLN A 100 -14.39 -13.35 2.31
CA GLN A 100 -15.43 -12.73 3.13
C GLN A 100 -14.85 -11.70 4.14
N TYR A 101 -13.58 -11.39 4.03
CA TYR A 101 -12.93 -10.31 4.77
C TYR A 101 -11.85 -9.66 3.91
N ALA A 102 -11.47 -8.47 4.28
CA ALA A 102 -10.37 -7.73 3.68
C ALA A 102 -9.40 -7.21 4.74
N VAL A 103 -8.15 -7.02 4.33
CA VAL A 103 -7.11 -6.39 5.14
C VAL A 103 -6.53 -5.22 4.35
N GLY A 104 -6.55 -4.04 4.94
CA GLY A 104 -5.97 -2.83 4.35
C GLY A 104 -4.83 -2.28 5.20
N ASN A 105 -3.70 -1.96 4.58
CA ASN A 105 -2.66 -1.16 5.24
C ASN A 105 -3.07 0.31 5.16
N ILE A 106 -3.15 0.95 6.31
CA ILE A 106 -3.52 2.35 6.44
C ILE A 106 -2.31 3.11 6.97
N PHE A 107 -1.91 4.14 6.22
CA PHE A 107 -0.88 5.09 6.65
C PHE A 107 -1.56 6.19 7.46
N LEU A 108 -1.18 6.31 8.71
CA LEU A 108 -1.82 7.17 9.71
C LEU A 108 -0.84 8.22 10.23
N PRO A 109 -1.34 9.33 10.79
CA PRO A 109 -0.50 10.34 11.45
C PRO A 109 0.35 9.77 12.57
N GLN A 110 1.53 10.34 12.76
CA GLN A 110 2.37 10.06 13.92
C GLN A 110 1.78 10.65 15.21
N ILE A 111 1.07 11.78 15.11
CA ILE A 111 0.36 12.38 16.23
C ILE A 111 -0.78 11.46 16.67
N GLU A 112 -0.68 10.91 17.89
CA GLU A 112 -1.63 9.94 18.43
C GLU A 112 -3.08 10.43 18.41
N ALA A 113 -3.33 11.68 18.80
CA ALA A 113 -4.67 12.26 18.81
C ALA A 113 -5.30 12.34 17.41
N GLU A 114 -4.52 12.68 16.37
CA GLU A 114 -4.98 12.67 14.99
C GLU A 114 -5.20 11.23 14.50
N ARG A 115 -4.27 10.32 14.83
CA ARG A 115 -4.36 8.90 14.49
C ARG A 115 -5.65 8.26 15.01
N GLU A 116 -5.95 8.46 16.28
CA GLU A 116 -7.17 7.92 16.89
C GLU A 116 -8.45 8.57 16.32
N THR A 117 -8.37 9.83 15.92
CA THR A 117 -9.47 10.48 15.21
C THR A 117 -9.67 9.86 13.82
N CYS A 118 -8.59 9.61 13.07
CA CYS A 118 -8.65 8.93 11.78
C CYS A 118 -9.28 7.53 11.92
N LYS A 119 -8.84 6.72 12.91
CA LYS A 119 -9.40 5.39 13.16
C LYS A 119 -10.89 5.46 13.43
N ARG A 120 -11.34 6.36 14.32
CA ARG A 120 -12.79 6.54 14.62
C ARG A 120 -13.61 6.90 13.39
N VAL A 121 -13.11 7.80 12.53
CA VAL A 121 -13.81 8.18 11.29
C VAL A 121 -13.91 6.98 10.35
N ILE A 122 -12.85 6.21 10.21
CA ILE A 122 -12.83 5.00 9.38
C ILE A 122 -13.82 3.96 9.92
N ASP A 123 -13.79 3.70 11.22
CA ASP A 123 -14.68 2.74 11.89
C ASP A 123 -16.15 3.10 11.71
N GLN A 124 -16.47 4.38 11.86
CA GLN A 124 -17.81 4.89 11.61
C GLN A 124 -18.24 4.65 10.17
N ILE A 125 -17.39 4.94 9.19
CA ILE A 125 -17.70 4.75 7.77
C ILE A 125 -17.87 3.27 7.44
N VAL A 126 -17.07 2.37 8.03
CA VAL A 126 -17.23 0.92 7.87
C VAL A 126 -18.62 0.49 8.34
N ALA A 127 -19.04 0.97 9.52
CA ALA A 127 -20.36 0.68 10.07
C ALA A 127 -21.51 1.27 9.23
N GLU A 128 -21.38 2.53 8.76
CA GLU A 128 -22.36 3.18 7.89
C GLU A 128 -22.54 2.46 6.55
N GLU A 129 -21.47 1.85 6.02
CA GLU A 129 -21.53 1.02 4.81
C GLU A 129 -22.02 -0.41 5.09
N GLY A 130 -22.41 -0.68 6.35
CA GLY A 130 -23.02 -1.94 6.78
C GLY A 130 -22.01 -3.09 6.85
N GLN A 131 -20.72 -2.80 6.93
CA GLN A 131 -19.68 -3.82 7.07
C GLN A 131 -19.27 -3.99 8.52
N VAL A 132 -18.57 -5.09 8.83
CA VAL A 132 -18.18 -5.42 10.19
C VAL A 132 -16.70 -5.12 10.41
N LEU A 133 -16.40 -4.21 11.33
CA LEU A 133 -15.04 -4.00 11.79
C LEU A 133 -14.58 -5.19 12.63
N ILE A 134 -13.52 -5.89 12.21
CA ILE A 134 -12.88 -6.94 13.03
C ILE A 134 -11.89 -6.31 14.00
N GLY A 135 -11.08 -5.37 13.53
CA GLY A 135 -10.14 -4.65 14.39
C GLY A 135 -8.98 -4.02 13.65
N TRP A 136 -8.13 -3.38 14.44
CA TRP A 136 -6.90 -2.72 14.01
C TRP A 136 -5.70 -3.46 14.58
N ARG A 137 -4.70 -3.68 13.74
CA ARG A 137 -3.42 -4.27 14.09
C ARG A 137 -2.29 -3.30 13.80
N GLU A 138 -1.38 -3.14 14.73
CA GLU A 138 -0.14 -2.39 14.49
C GLU A 138 0.79 -3.21 13.61
N VAL A 139 1.30 -2.60 12.53
CA VAL A 139 2.27 -3.27 11.66
C VAL A 139 3.66 -3.17 12.29
N PRO A 140 4.34 -4.29 12.54
CA PRO A 140 5.71 -4.24 13.02
C PRO A 140 6.61 -3.62 11.94
N VAL A 141 7.32 -2.55 12.31
CA VAL A 141 8.28 -1.86 11.46
C VAL A 141 9.62 -1.76 12.15
N ASP A 142 10.71 -1.88 11.40
CA ASP A 142 12.07 -1.75 11.90
C ASP A 142 12.88 -0.82 10.99
N PRO A 143 12.73 0.50 11.16
CA PRO A 143 13.43 1.48 10.35
C PRO A 143 14.94 1.53 10.63
N GLU A 144 15.39 1.03 11.79
CA GLU A 144 16.80 0.96 12.14
C GLU A 144 17.52 -0.09 11.31
N SER A 145 17.01 -1.34 11.31
CA SER A 145 17.60 -2.43 10.50
C SER A 145 17.46 -2.18 8.99
N ALA A 146 16.45 -1.41 8.57
CA ALA A 146 16.25 -1.02 7.19
C ALA A 146 17.16 0.16 6.75
N ASP A 147 17.94 0.75 7.67
CA ASP A 147 18.80 1.91 7.41
C ASP A 147 18.08 3.05 6.68
N VAL A 148 16.85 3.35 7.12
CA VAL A 148 16.02 4.40 6.52
C VAL A 148 16.67 5.76 6.73
N GLY A 149 16.81 6.54 5.66
CA GLY A 149 17.43 7.87 5.69
C GLY A 149 16.67 8.89 6.55
N PRO A 150 17.35 9.94 7.05
CA PRO A 150 16.76 10.92 7.95
C PRO A 150 15.52 11.62 7.39
N ALA A 151 15.53 11.98 6.10
CA ALA A 151 14.38 12.66 5.47
C ALA A 151 13.17 11.72 5.37
N ALA A 152 13.39 10.46 5.02
CA ALA A 152 12.33 9.45 4.97
C ALA A 152 11.77 9.15 6.37
N ARG A 153 12.63 9.12 7.41
CA ARG A 153 12.18 8.97 8.80
C ARG A 153 11.29 10.12 9.27
N MET A 154 11.60 11.36 8.88
CA MET A 154 10.78 12.52 9.20
C MET A 154 9.38 12.45 8.60
N ALA A 155 9.24 11.81 7.44
CA ALA A 155 7.99 11.65 6.73
C ALA A 155 7.34 10.27 6.94
N GLN A 156 7.93 9.42 7.78
CA GLN A 156 7.43 8.06 8.03
C GLN A 156 6.03 8.11 8.65
N PRO A 157 5.00 7.50 8.04
CA PRO A 157 3.69 7.40 8.67
C PRO A 157 3.68 6.31 9.73
N HIS A 158 2.69 6.37 10.62
CA HIS A 158 2.31 5.23 11.44
C HIS A 158 1.54 4.23 10.58
N ILE A 159 1.91 2.97 10.59
CA ILE A 159 1.30 1.96 9.72
C ILE A 159 0.47 0.98 10.55
N ALA A 160 -0.83 0.91 10.26
CA ALA A 160 -1.74 -0.05 10.87
C ALA A 160 -2.49 -0.86 9.82
N GLN A 161 -2.87 -2.07 10.18
CA GLN A 161 -3.75 -2.93 9.36
C GLN A 161 -5.16 -2.87 9.89
N LEU A 162 -6.09 -2.56 8.98
CA LEU A 162 -7.53 -2.58 9.21
C LEU A 162 -8.11 -3.89 8.68
N PHE A 163 -8.84 -4.61 9.53
CA PHE A 163 -9.53 -5.84 9.18
C PHE A 163 -11.04 -5.60 9.14
N ILE A 164 -11.66 -5.87 7.99
CA ILE A 164 -13.09 -5.68 7.76
C ILE A 164 -13.68 -7.00 7.26
N ALA A 165 -14.78 -7.45 7.88
CA ALA A 165 -15.58 -8.57 7.38
C ALA A 165 -16.77 -8.08 6.55
N ALA A 166 -17.17 -8.88 5.56
CA ALA A 166 -18.38 -8.66 4.81
C ALA A 166 -19.60 -8.82 5.72
N ALA A 167 -20.65 -8.04 5.46
CA ALA A 167 -21.97 -8.28 6.04
C ALA A 167 -22.48 -9.65 5.63
N GLU A 168 -23.32 -10.25 6.51
CA GLU A 168 -23.92 -11.56 6.25
C GLU A 168 -24.72 -11.55 4.94
N GLY A 169 -24.52 -12.57 4.13
CA GLY A 169 -25.22 -12.74 2.85
C GLY A 169 -24.73 -11.83 1.71
N LEU A 170 -23.66 -11.05 1.91
CA LEU A 170 -23.12 -10.20 0.87
C LEU A 170 -22.24 -11.00 -0.11
N GLU A 171 -22.53 -10.88 -1.40
CA GLU A 171 -21.72 -11.49 -2.44
C GLU A 171 -20.34 -10.82 -2.57
N HIS A 172 -19.33 -11.59 -2.97
CA HIS A 172 -17.93 -11.13 -3.06
C HIS A 172 -17.78 -9.82 -3.85
N GLU A 173 -18.36 -9.71 -5.04
CA GLU A 173 -18.27 -8.48 -5.84
C GLU A 173 -18.95 -7.27 -5.19
N GLN A 174 -20.01 -7.50 -4.43
CA GLN A 174 -20.69 -6.44 -3.69
C GLN A 174 -19.81 -5.95 -2.54
N PHE A 175 -19.15 -6.90 -1.85
CA PHE A 175 -18.19 -6.58 -0.81
C PHE A 175 -17.01 -5.75 -1.34
N GLU A 176 -16.40 -6.14 -2.46
CA GLU A 176 -15.33 -5.38 -3.10
C GLU A 176 -15.75 -3.94 -3.44
N ARG A 177 -16.98 -3.76 -3.94
CA ARG A 177 -17.53 -2.41 -4.18
C ARG A 177 -17.69 -1.62 -2.87
N LYS A 178 -18.12 -2.26 -1.79
CA LYS A 178 -18.23 -1.63 -0.46
C LYS A 178 -16.87 -1.21 0.07
N LEU A 179 -15.85 -2.04 -0.05
CA LEU A 179 -14.47 -1.70 0.34
C LEU A 179 -13.95 -0.48 -0.45
N TYR A 180 -14.22 -0.42 -1.75
CA TYR A 180 -13.87 0.74 -2.57
C TYR A 180 -14.57 2.02 -2.08
N VAL A 181 -15.88 1.95 -1.79
CA VAL A 181 -16.66 3.08 -1.28
C VAL A 181 -16.12 3.53 0.08
N ILE A 182 -15.90 2.61 1.01
CA ILE A 182 -15.32 2.88 2.33
C ILE A 182 -14.00 3.64 2.17
N ARG A 183 -13.07 3.13 1.35
CA ARG A 183 -11.78 3.77 1.08
C ARG A 183 -11.96 5.20 0.55
N LYS A 184 -12.83 5.41 -0.42
CA LYS A 184 -13.06 6.73 -1.00
C LYS A 184 -13.71 7.70 -0.01
N ARG A 185 -14.65 7.21 0.79
CA ARG A 185 -15.34 8.03 1.80
C ARG A 185 -14.38 8.52 2.86
N PHE A 186 -13.61 7.62 3.49
CA PHE A 186 -12.70 8.06 4.54
C PHE A 186 -11.56 8.93 4.01
N THR A 187 -11.01 8.63 2.83
CA THR A 187 -10.02 9.50 2.19
C THR A 187 -10.58 10.90 1.99
N HIS A 188 -11.81 11.03 1.50
CA HIS A 188 -12.46 12.33 1.30
C HIS A 188 -12.71 13.06 2.63
N CYS A 189 -13.22 12.36 3.63
CA CYS A 189 -13.49 12.95 4.95
C CYS A 189 -12.22 13.45 5.62
N LEU A 190 -11.18 12.61 5.70
CA LEU A 190 -9.94 12.95 6.39
C LEU A 190 -9.14 14.03 5.67
N ARG A 191 -9.12 14.01 4.35
CA ARG A 191 -8.46 15.04 3.54
C ARG A 191 -9.07 16.43 3.73
N ASN A 192 -10.37 16.50 3.95
CA ASN A 192 -11.09 17.77 4.07
C ASN A 192 -11.29 18.21 5.53
N ASP A 193 -10.85 17.45 6.51
CA ASP A 193 -10.90 17.84 7.91
C ASP A 193 -9.78 18.83 8.23
N ALA A 194 -10.16 20.08 8.49
CA ALA A 194 -9.21 21.15 8.78
C ALA A 194 -8.48 21.00 10.14
N SER A 195 -9.00 20.15 11.03
CA SER A 195 -8.40 19.89 12.34
C SER A 195 -7.27 18.86 12.30
N LEU A 196 -7.15 18.12 11.20
CA LEU A 196 -6.20 17.01 11.02
C LEU A 196 -5.04 17.43 10.09
N LEU A 197 -4.01 18.05 10.63
CA LEU A 197 -2.93 18.64 9.83
C LEU A 197 -2.05 17.59 9.14
N GLU A 198 -1.63 16.56 9.86
CA GLU A 198 -0.84 15.46 9.29
C GLU A 198 -1.69 14.54 8.40
N ALA A 199 -2.90 14.22 8.83
CA ALA A 199 -3.80 13.38 8.05
C ALA A 199 -4.11 13.99 6.67
N LYS A 200 -4.26 15.31 6.59
CA LYS A 200 -4.49 16.00 5.32
C LYS A 200 -3.36 15.76 4.30
N GLN A 201 -2.13 15.65 4.76
CA GLN A 201 -0.97 15.38 3.89
C GLN A 201 -0.95 13.90 3.44
N LEU A 202 -1.27 12.98 4.34
CA LEU A 202 -1.26 11.53 4.07
C LEU A 202 -2.41 11.10 3.13
N PHE A 203 -3.57 11.76 3.23
CA PHE A 203 -4.76 11.44 2.42
C PHE A 203 -4.97 12.38 1.22
N ALA A 204 -3.96 13.16 0.84
CA ALA A 204 -4.02 14.15 -0.24
C ALA A 204 -4.16 13.55 -1.66
#